data_fc188315820fbd14770dd9594f9d472e
#
_entry.id   fc188315820fbd14770dd9594f9d472e
#
_cell.length_a   1.000
_cell.length_b   1.000
_cell.length_c   1.000
_cell.angle_alpha   90.00
_cell.angle_beta   90.00
_cell.angle_gamma   90.00
#
_symmetry.space_group_name_H-M   'P 1'
#
loop_
_entity.id
_entity.type
_entity.pdbx_description
1 polymer ?
#
loop_
_entity_poly.entity_id
_entity_poly.type
_entity_poly.pdbx_seq_one_letter_code
_entity_poly.pdbx_strand_id
1 'polypeptide(L)'
;MSVMDVVASMLGAADIKDVFTAAPARRTCATPIVVQAAEFEQIAEGKHAGRWTALVPVLVVAESAMEGYHRARLCSRALNEQDWHGLDAEDVDVLGVVAGMPSYRGTDSGGYFIWRVDARLTCETV
;
A
#
# COMPACT_ATOMS: atom_id res chain seq x y z
N MET A 1 -5.14 13.89 4.57
CA MET A 1 -4.69 12.80 3.67
C MET A 1 -5.48 11.52 4.01
N SER A 2 -5.67 10.65 3.05
CA SER A 2 -6.35 9.37 3.25
C SER A 2 -5.38 8.30 3.76
N VAL A 3 -5.90 7.12 4.15
CA VAL A 3 -5.01 5.99 4.51
C VAL A 3 -4.17 5.53 3.32
N MET A 4 -4.67 5.67 2.08
CA MET A 4 -3.87 5.40 0.88
C MET A 4 -2.70 6.37 0.76
N ASP A 5 -2.92 7.64 1.07
CA ASP A 5 -1.85 8.65 1.07
C ASP A 5 -0.81 8.38 2.15
N VAL A 6 -1.23 7.87 3.31
CA VAL A 6 -0.30 7.44 4.36
C VAL A 6 0.63 6.35 3.82
N VAL A 7 0.06 5.32 3.17
CA VAL A 7 0.86 4.25 2.57
C VAL A 7 1.81 4.79 1.49
N ALA A 8 1.31 5.63 0.59
CA ALA A 8 2.12 6.23 -0.47
C ALA A 8 3.26 7.09 0.12
N SER A 9 2.99 7.84 1.19
CA SER A 9 3.99 8.67 1.86
C SER A 9 5.08 7.82 2.53
N MET A 10 4.72 6.70 3.13
CA MET A 10 5.69 5.77 3.70
C MET A 10 6.62 5.17 2.64
N LEU A 11 6.07 4.80 1.48
CA LEU A 11 6.86 4.31 0.36
C LEU A 11 7.80 5.38 -0.18
N GLY A 12 7.30 6.61 -0.32
CA GLY A 12 8.11 7.76 -0.76
C GLY A 12 9.24 8.11 0.21
N ALA A 13 8.99 8.01 1.50
CA ALA A 13 10.00 8.23 2.55
C ALA A 13 11.14 7.20 2.47
N ALA A 14 10.89 6.03 1.91
CA ALA A 14 11.90 5.00 1.66
C ALA A 14 12.57 5.14 0.29
N ASP A 15 12.40 6.26 -0.40
CA ASP A 15 12.92 6.53 -1.74
C ASP A 15 12.41 5.57 -2.83
N ILE A 16 11.26 4.98 -2.62
CA ILE A 16 10.62 4.15 -3.64
C ILE A 16 9.96 5.08 -4.66
N LYS A 17 10.31 4.90 -5.94
CA LYS A 17 9.89 5.75 -7.05
C LYS A 17 8.62 5.22 -7.72
N ASP A 18 7.98 6.10 -8.50
CA ASP A 18 6.83 5.77 -9.34
C ASP A 18 5.62 5.23 -8.56
N VAL A 19 5.37 5.83 -7.39
CA VAL A 19 4.25 5.49 -6.52
C VAL A 19 3.07 6.42 -6.83
N PHE A 20 1.91 5.81 -7.11
CA PHE A 20 0.67 6.53 -7.47
C PHE A 20 -0.49 6.01 -6.64
N THR A 21 -1.44 6.88 -6.30
CA THR A 21 -2.70 6.51 -5.66
C THR A 21 -3.83 6.26 -6.66
N ALA A 22 -3.54 6.46 -7.95
CA ALA A 22 -4.40 6.10 -9.07
C ALA A 22 -3.50 5.63 -10.21
N ALA A 23 -3.93 4.62 -10.96
CA ALA A 23 -3.13 4.06 -12.04
C ALA A 23 -2.85 5.13 -13.11
N PRO A 24 -1.57 5.45 -13.40
CA PRO A 24 -1.23 6.39 -14.45
C PRO A 24 -1.45 5.79 -15.84
N ALA A 25 -1.54 6.64 -16.86
CA ALA A 25 -1.49 6.16 -18.23
C ALA A 25 -0.13 5.48 -18.47
N ARG A 26 -0.12 4.38 -19.23
CA ARG A 26 1.11 3.60 -19.46
C ARG A 26 2.22 4.44 -20.11
N ARG A 27 1.86 5.38 -20.97
CA ARG A 27 2.83 6.31 -21.57
C ARG A 27 3.48 7.25 -20.56
N THR A 28 2.83 7.47 -19.42
CA THR A 28 3.37 8.29 -18.32
C THR A 28 4.31 7.46 -17.46
N CYS A 29 3.90 6.24 -17.13
CA CYS A 29 4.70 5.30 -16.36
C CYS A 29 4.26 3.87 -16.72
N ALA A 30 5.15 3.07 -17.31
CA ALA A 30 4.85 1.71 -17.72
C ALA A 30 4.95 0.72 -16.56
N THR A 31 5.73 1.04 -15.53
CA THR A 31 6.00 0.17 -14.38
C THR A 31 5.68 0.88 -13.06
N PRO A 32 4.41 1.29 -12.85
CA PRO A 32 4.03 2.01 -11.64
C PRO A 32 3.90 1.08 -10.45
N ILE A 33 4.00 1.69 -9.25
CA ILE A 33 3.51 1.11 -8.02
C ILE A 33 2.20 1.84 -7.70
N VAL A 34 1.10 1.10 -7.64
CA VAL A 34 -0.23 1.69 -7.47
C VAL A 34 -0.78 1.33 -6.10
N VAL A 35 -1.00 2.34 -5.27
CA VAL A 35 -1.67 2.17 -3.97
C VAL A 35 -3.16 2.23 -4.23
N GLN A 36 -3.84 1.10 -4.06
CA GLN A 36 -5.26 0.98 -4.37
C GLN A 36 -6.16 1.45 -3.22
N ALA A 37 -7.45 1.54 -3.49
CA ALA A 37 -8.43 1.94 -2.50
C ALA A 37 -8.48 0.96 -1.33
N ALA A 38 -8.60 1.51 -0.13
CA ALA A 38 -8.67 0.73 1.09
C ALA A 38 -10.01 0.01 1.23
N GLU A 39 -9.95 -1.19 1.82
CA GLU A 39 -11.12 -1.89 2.35
C GLU A 39 -11.04 -1.84 3.88
N PHE A 40 -12.15 -1.49 4.53
CA PHE A 40 -12.21 -1.36 5.99
C PHE A 40 -13.00 -2.49 6.61
N GLU A 41 -12.45 -3.09 7.66
CA GLU A 41 -13.11 -4.10 8.46
C GLU A 41 -13.08 -3.68 9.93
N GLN A 42 -14.25 -3.66 10.56
CA GLN A 42 -14.35 -3.35 11.98
C GLN A 42 -13.82 -4.53 12.80
N ILE A 43 -12.87 -4.26 13.71
CA ILE A 43 -12.18 -5.30 14.47
C ILE A 43 -12.57 -5.36 15.94
N ALA A 44 -13.40 -4.42 16.41
CA ALA A 44 -13.82 -4.37 17.80
C ALA A 44 -15.26 -3.85 17.90
N GLU A 45 -15.94 -4.28 18.95
CA GLU A 45 -17.32 -3.88 19.27
C GLU A 45 -17.38 -3.17 20.64
N GLY A 46 -18.55 -2.63 20.98
CA GLY A 46 -18.77 -1.93 22.23
C GLY A 46 -17.92 -0.67 22.33
N LYS A 47 -17.18 -0.52 23.43
CA LYS A 47 -16.33 0.66 23.65
C LYS A 47 -15.16 0.77 22.68
N HIS A 48 -14.87 -0.27 21.90
CA HIS A 48 -13.83 -0.28 20.88
C HIS A 48 -14.40 -0.29 19.46
N ALA A 49 -15.68 0.05 19.29
CA ALA A 49 -16.36 0.03 18.00
C ALA A 49 -15.74 0.96 16.96
N GLY A 50 -14.92 1.93 17.38
CA GLY A 50 -14.19 2.83 16.48
C GLY A 50 -12.90 2.26 15.89
N ARG A 51 -12.54 1.01 16.19
CA ARG A 51 -11.33 0.38 15.66
C ARG A 51 -11.60 -0.42 14.40
N TRP A 52 -10.72 -0.23 13.44
CA TRP A 52 -10.82 -0.81 12.10
C TRP A 52 -9.47 -1.28 11.61
N THR A 53 -9.48 -2.31 10.77
CA THR A 53 -8.34 -2.64 9.91
C THR A 53 -8.62 -2.05 8.54
N ALA A 54 -7.71 -1.23 8.04
CA ALA A 54 -7.72 -0.79 6.65
C ALA A 54 -6.76 -1.68 5.86
N LEU A 55 -7.28 -2.42 4.89
CA LEU A 55 -6.48 -3.20 3.95
C LEU A 55 -6.23 -2.35 2.72
N VAL A 56 -4.98 -2.00 2.48
CA VAL A 56 -4.56 -1.18 1.34
C VAL A 56 -3.68 -2.03 0.42
N PRO A 57 -4.22 -2.50 -0.71
CA PRO A 57 -3.42 -3.25 -1.67
C PRO A 57 -2.43 -2.34 -2.39
N VAL A 58 -1.19 -2.79 -2.53
CA VAL A 58 -0.15 -2.12 -3.31
C VAL A 58 0.23 -3.02 -4.47
N LEU A 59 -0.07 -2.58 -5.69
CA LEU A 59 0.28 -3.31 -6.90
C LEU A 59 1.60 -2.80 -7.46
N VAL A 60 2.50 -3.74 -7.74
CA VAL A 60 3.81 -3.44 -8.33
C VAL A 60 3.83 -4.03 -9.74
N VAL A 61 3.99 -3.16 -10.73
CA VAL A 61 4.06 -3.55 -12.15
C VAL A 61 5.52 -3.50 -12.58
N ALA A 62 6.00 -4.55 -13.24
CA ALA A 62 7.40 -4.65 -13.66
C ALA A 62 7.56 -5.36 -15.01
N GLU A 63 8.71 -5.17 -15.64
CA GLU A 63 9.02 -5.80 -16.93
C GLU A 63 9.41 -7.27 -16.81
N SER A 64 9.82 -7.71 -15.61
CA SER A 64 10.11 -9.12 -15.33
C SER A 64 9.55 -9.53 -13.97
N ALA A 65 9.32 -10.84 -13.81
CA ALA A 65 8.81 -11.38 -12.55
C ALA A 65 9.77 -11.11 -11.38
N MET A 66 11.07 -11.30 -11.59
CA MET A 66 12.09 -11.08 -10.54
C MET A 66 12.22 -9.61 -10.15
N GLU A 67 12.22 -8.72 -11.13
CA GLU A 67 12.26 -7.27 -10.85
C GLU A 67 11.04 -6.85 -10.04
N GLY A 68 9.86 -7.35 -10.42
CA GLY A 68 8.62 -7.09 -9.70
C GLY A 68 8.67 -7.62 -8.26
N TYR A 69 9.18 -8.82 -8.08
CA TYR A 69 9.37 -9.39 -6.75
C TYR A 69 10.28 -8.51 -5.87
N HIS A 70 11.44 -8.09 -6.41
CA HIS A 70 12.38 -7.27 -5.65
C HIS A 70 11.78 -5.90 -5.28
N ARG A 71 11.08 -5.26 -6.21
CA ARG A 71 10.40 -3.99 -5.92
C ARG A 71 9.30 -4.17 -4.87
N ALA A 72 8.52 -5.24 -4.98
CA ALA A 72 7.46 -5.56 -4.02
C ALA A 72 8.04 -5.85 -2.63
N ARG A 73 9.19 -6.52 -2.55
CA ARG A 73 9.90 -6.74 -1.28
C ARG A 73 10.35 -5.43 -0.64
N LEU A 74 10.84 -4.49 -1.45
CA LEU A 74 11.20 -3.16 -0.94
C LEU A 74 9.98 -2.43 -0.37
N CYS A 75 8.82 -2.54 -1.04
CA CYS A 75 7.58 -1.97 -0.53
C CYS A 75 7.17 -2.60 0.81
N SER A 76 7.20 -3.93 0.90
CA SER A 76 6.88 -4.64 2.13
C SER A 76 7.79 -4.21 3.28
N ARG A 77 9.09 -4.14 3.03
CA ARG A 77 10.07 -3.70 4.02
C ARG A 77 9.82 -2.25 4.45
N ALA A 78 9.59 -1.35 3.49
CA ALA A 78 9.33 0.05 3.80
C ALA A 78 8.11 0.22 4.70
N LEU A 79 7.02 -0.50 4.40
CA LEU A 79 5.80 -0.42 5.20
C LEU A 79 5.96 -1.01 6.61
N ASN A 80 6.87 -1.95 6.79
CA ASN A 80 7.14 -2.54 8.10
C ASN A 80 8.17 -1.73 8.91
N GLU A 81 9.03 -0.96 8.27
CA GLU A 81 10.17 -0.30 8.91
C GLU A 81 10.03 1.23 9.01
N GLN A 82 9.32 1.88 8.06
CA GLN A 82 9.16 3.34 8.07
C GLN A 82 8.20 3.79 9.18
N ASP A 83 8.49 4.96 9.74
CA ASP A 83 7.65 5.57 10.75
C ASP A 83 6.43 6.23 10.08
N TRP A 84 5.23 5.93 10.59
CA TRP A 84 3.99 6.55 10.15
C TRP A 84 3.55 7.71 11.08
N HIS A 85 4.20 7.89 12.23
CA HIS A 85 3.84 8.96 13.15
C HIS A 85 4.00 10.33 12.47
N GLY A 86 3.05 11.21 12.69
CA GLY A 86 3.03 12.52 12.03
C GLY A 86 2.39 12.52 10.64
N LEU A 87 1.98 11.35 10.13
CA LEU A 87 1.18 11.23 8.91
C LEU A 87 -0.29 11.14 9.32
N ASP A 88 -1.05 12.19 9.08
CA ASP A 88 -2.45 12.27 9.51
C ASP A 88 -3.40 11.81 8.39
N ALA A 89 -4.22 10.81 8.69
CA ALA A 89 -5.39 10.50 7.87
C ALA A 89 -6.57 11.33 8.37
N GLU A 90 -7.41 11.81 7.45
CA GLU A 90 -8.46 12.81 7.75
C GLU A 90 -9.46 12.36 8.81
N ASP A 91 -9.85 11.09 8.78
CA ASP A 91 -10.95 10.58 9.61
C ASP A 91 -10.51 9.55 10.65
N VAL A 92 -9.25 9.16 10.64
CA VAL A 92 -8.76 8.08 11.50
C VAL A 92 -7.36 8.35 12.02
N ASP A 93 -7.10 7.85 13.22
CA ASP A 93 -5.75 7.76 13.77
C ASP A 93 -5.16 6.41 13.36
N VAL A 94 -3.97 6.41 12.79
CA VAL A 94 -3.25 5.19 12.45
C VAL A 94 -2.48 4.73 13.68
N LEU A 95 -2.79 3.53 14.16
CA LEU A 95 -2.17 2.94 15.35
C LEU A 95 -1.06 1.95 15.03
N GLY A 96 -1.03 1.44 13.81
CA GLY A 96 -0.03 0.50 13.37
C GLY A 96 -0.10 0.24 11.89
N VAL A 97 1.03 -0.13 11.29
CA VAL A 97 1.14 -0.51 9.88
C VAL A 97 1.95 -1.79 9.78
N VAL A 98 1.40 -2.78 9.09
CA VAL A 98 2.06 -4.06 8.83
C VAL A 98 1.84 -4.42 7.36
N ALA A 99 2.87 -4.90 6.70
CA ALA A 99 2.75 -5.40 5.33
C ALA A 99 3.15 -6.87 5.26
N GLY A 100 2.40 -7.63 4.48
CA GLY A 100 2.69 -9.04 4.21
C GLY A 100 3.76 -9.22 3.15
N MET A 101 4.07 -10.48 2.85
CA MET A 101 4.95 -10.85 1.76
C MET A 101 4.28 -10.59 0.41
N PRO A 102 5.07 -10.28 -0.63
CA PRO A 102 4.53 -10.13 -1.98
C PRO A 102 3.84 -11.40 -2.46
N SER A 103 2.76 -11.22 -3.20
CA SER A 103 2.06 -12.30 -3.87
C SER A 103 2.02 -12.02 -5.37
N TYR A 104 2.37 -13.03 -6.17
CA TYR A 104 2.37 -12.90 -7.62
C TYR A 104 0.93 -12.95 -8.17
N ARG A 105 0.58 -11.99 -9.02
CA ARG A 105 -0.78 -11.84 -9.54
C ARG A 105 -0.88 -12.07 -11.05
N GLY A 106 0.18 -12.60 -11.67
CA GLY A 106 0.18 -12.87 -13.09
C GLY A 106 0.66 -11.70 -13.93
N THR A 107 0.33 -11.75 -15.21
CA THR A 107 0.69 -10.71 -16.18
C THR A 107 -0.56 -9.95 -16.61
N ASP A 108 -0.38 -8.67 -16.97
CA ASP A 108 -1.46 -7.88 -17.55
C ASP A 108 -1.53 -8.10 -19.09
N SER A 109 -2.48 -7.43 -19.74
CA SER A 109 -2.67 -7.54 -21.18
C SER A 109 -1.49 -7.00 -22.01
N GLY A 110 -0.64 -6.18 -21.41
CA GLY A 110 0.58 -5.66 -22.04
C GLY A 110 1.82 -6.52 -21.80
N GLY A 111 1.68 -7.66 -21.12
CA GLY A 111 2.80 -8.56 -20.81
C GLY A 111 3.64 -8.13 -19.61
N TYR A 112 3.21 -7.15 -18.84
CA TYR A 112 3.89 -6.74 -17.61
C TYR A 112 3.51 -7.65 -16.45
N PHE A 113 4.46 -7.89 -15.55
CA PHE A 113 4.29 -8.76 -14.40
C PHE A 113 3.76 -7.97 -13.21
N ILE A 114 2.76 -8.51 -12.52
CA ILE A 114 2.09 -7.84 -11.41
C ILE A 114 2.30 -8.61 -10.11
N TRP A 115 2.80 -7.92 -9.11
CA TRP A 115 2.89 -8.39 -7.74
C TRP A 115 2.01 -7.53 -6.83
N ARG A 116 1.52 -8.12 -5.76
CA ARG A 116 0.69 -7.42 -4.78
C ARG A 116 1.31 -7.53 -3.39
N VAL A 117 1.33 -6.41 -2.69
CA VAL A 117 1.67 -6.33 -1.27
C VAL A 117 0.46 -5.74 -0.55
N ASP A 118 -0.01 -6.42 0.49
CA ASP A 118 -1.12 -5.92 1.29
C ASP A 118 -0.57 -5.16 2.51
N ALA A 119 -0.87 -3.87 2.59
CA ALA A 119 -0.63 -3.09 3.78
C ALA A 119 -1.88 -3.16 4.66
N ARG A 120 -1.69 -3.50 5.93
CA ARG A 120 -2.76 -3.50 6.93
C ARG A 120 -2.48 -2.42 7.95
N LEU A 121 -3.40 -1.48 8.05
CA LEU A 121 -3.32 -0.39 9.01
C LEU A 121 -4.38 -0.63 10.09
N THR A 122 -3.95 -0.60 11.34
CA THR A 122 -4.89 -0.55 12.47
C THR A 122 -5.25 0.90 12.69
N CYS A 123 -6.52 1.22 12.61
CA CYS A 123 -7.04 2.58 12.67
C CYS A 123 -8.09 2.72 13.76
N GLU A 124 -8.20 3.92 14.30
CA GLU A 124 -9.26 4.29 15.23
C GLU A 124 -9.94 5.55 14.71
N THR A 125 -11.28 5.57 14.66
CA THR A 125 -12.03 6.76 14.24
C THR A 125 -11.86 7.87 15.25
N VAL A 126 -11.70 9.07 14.72
CA VAL A 126 -11.53 10.29 15.55
C VAL A 126 -12.86 10.77 16.07
#